data_70d1c2f717d38fbf9bd11f1fef31a59b
#
_entry.id   70d1c2f717d38fbf9bd11f1fef31a59b
#
_cell.length_a   1.000
_cell.length_b   1.000
_cell.length_c   1.000
_cell.angle_alpha   90.00
_cell.angle_beta   90.00
_cell.angle_gamma   90.00
#
_symmetry.space_group_name_H-M   'P 1'
#
loop_
_entity.id
_entity.type
_entity.pdbx_description
1 polymer ?
#
loop_
_entity_poly.entity_id
_entity_poly.type
_entity_poly.pdbx_seq_one_letter_code
_entity_poly.pdbx_strand_id
1 'polypeptide(L)'
;MSTHELDLLENALDSLSEALSKFEDGECGESKSYKFAVLHMAHFLELIFKYHVASKHKLLIYKDPFSQKLNEDKTIGLWECINFINNENSNTISSDLKKDLEWIKKLRNNIEHHKFTMDVAEVRFTLGRLFRSVMEFLNEHTELDVERHIPLQMKKSFEILSDEYAFSVQTAIKKADKIERENPVDCMAFDAESIRFDCPECGHYTLVINNESSTGYCCTFCDNEESDELPGYCDICGTTAIRGELDYWLIEDGIVEARCYYCSGKYHADKDD
;
A
#
# COMPACT_ATOMS: atom_id res chain seq x y z
N MET A 1 21.91 5.58 38.71
CA MET A 1 21.64 5.40 37.29
C MET A 1 20.14 5.54 37.10
N SER A 2 19.68 6.46 36.26
CA SER A 2 18.26 6.52 35.92
C SER A 2 17.97 5.42 34.90
N THR A 3 17.06 4.50 35.19
CA THR A 3 16.54 3.53 34.23
C THR A 3 15.36 4.17 33.53
N HIS A 4 15.32 4.09 32.19
CA HIS A 4 14.18 4.45 31.37
C HIS A 4 13.52 3.14 30.93
N GLU A 5 12.27 2.94 31.28
CA GLU A 5 11.52 1.73 30.97
C GLU A 5 10.22 2.15 30.28
N LEU A 6 9.96 1.60 29.12
CA LEU A 6 8.74 1.83 28.34
C LEU A 6 8.06 0.47 28.12
N ASP A 7 6.76 0.41 28.28
CA ASP A 7 6.00 -0.73 27.83
C ASP A 7 5.84 -0.71 26.28
N LEU A 8 5.19 -1.73 25.72
CA LEU A 8 5.06 -1.88 24.27
C LEU A 8 4.24 -0.72 23.64
N LEU A 9 3.21 -0.24 24.31
CA LEU A 9 2.39 0.87 23.83
C LEU A 9 3.13 2.21 23.97
N GLU A 10 3.73 2.44 25.12
CA GLU A 10 4.52 3.66 25.37
C GLU A 10 5.65 3.79 24.35
N ASN A 11 6.37 2.70 24.05
CA ASN A 11 7.42 2.68 23.04
C ASN A 11 6.87 2.93 21.61
N ALA A 12 5.67 2.39 21.30
CA ALA A 12 5.02 2.68 20.03
C ALA A 12 4.68 4.17 19.90
N LEU A 13 4.06 4.76 20.92
CA LEU A 13 3.65 6.17 20.94
C LEU A 13 4.84 7.12 20.93
N ASP A 14 5.93 6.79 21.61
CA ASP A 14 7.19 7.53 21.57
C ASP A 14 7.76 7.54 20.14
N SER A 15 7.77 6.39 19.48
CA SER A 15 8.20 6.28 18.08
C SER A 15 7.31 7.08 17.12
N LEU A 16 6.00 7.12 17.34
CA LEU A 16 5.09 7.97 16.57
C LEU A 16 5.39 9.45 16.79
N SER A 17 5.61 9.86 18.03
CA SER A 17 5.95 11.25 18.38
C SER A 17 7.24 11.68 17.67
N GLU A 18 8.27 10.85 17.68
CA GLU A 18 9.52 11.12 16.95
C GLU A 18 9.31 11.14 15.44
N ALA A 19 8.49 10.24 14.87
CA ALA A 19 8.17 10.24 13.45
C ALA A 19 7.54 11.58 13.02
N LEU A 20 6.55 12.07 13.78
CA LEU A 20 5.87 13.33 13.51
C LEU A 20 6.80 14.55 13.69
N SER A 21 7.64 14.54 14.73
CA SER A 21 8.66 15.58 14.95
C SER A 21 9.63 15.66 13.77
N LYS A 22 10.13 14.52 13.32
CA LYS A 22 11.05 14.46 12.18
C LYS A 22 10.39 14.81 10.86
N PHE A 23 9.12 14.52 10.72
CA PHE A 23 8.34 14.97 9.57
C PHE A 23 8.22 16.49 9.56
N GLU A 24 7.90 17.12 10.71
CA GLU A 24 7.82 18.58 10.85
C GLU A 24 9.16 19.27 10.57
N ASP A 25 10.29 18.74 11.07
CA ASP A 25 11.63 19.21 10.73
C ASP A 25 11.87 19.18 9.19
N GLY A 26 11.38 18.12 8.52
CA GLY A 26 11.44 17.99 7.07
C GLY A 26 10.65 19.07 6.33
N GLU A 27 9.43 19.36 6.79
CA GLU A 27 8.57 20.43 6.26
C GLU A 27 9.19 21.83 6.47
N CYS A 28 9.96 22.01 7.54
CA CYS A 28 10.69 23.26 7.80
C CYS A 28 11.97 23.41 6.98
N GLY A 29 12.27 22.47 6.06
CA GLY A 29 13.38 22.56 5.10
C GLY A 29 14.56 21.62 5.39
N GLU A 30 14.51 20.81 6.45
CA GLU A 30 15.52 19.80 6.74
C GLU A 30 15.22 18.47 6.03
N SER A 31 15.37 18.40 4.72
CA SER A 31 15.03 17.21 3.90
C SER A 31 15.59 15.89 4.45
N LYS A 32 16.70 15.91 5.18
CA LYS A 32 17.27 14.71 5.80
C LYS A 32 16.38 14.14 6.92
N SER A 33 15.51 14.96 7.51
CA SER A 33 14.64 14.56 8.61
C SER A 33 13.56 13.60 8.15
N TYR A 34 13.12 13.65 6.88
CA TYR A 34 12.20 12.64 6.33
C TYR A 34 12.72 11.21 6.43
N LYS A 35 14.03 11.00 6.31
CA LYS A 35 14.65 9.70 6.54
C LYS A 35 14.31 9.15 7.93
N PHE A 36 14.44 10.00 8.94
CA PHE A 36 14.18 9.61 10.32
C PHE A 36 12.68 9.47 10.58
N ALA A 37 11.85 10.31 9.96
CA ALA A 37 10.40 10.14 10.00
C ALA A 37 9.97 8.75 9.50
N VAL A 38 10.52 8.28 8.37
CA VAL A 38 10.27 6.92 7.84
C VAL A 38 10.72 5.83 8.80
N LEU A 39 11.92 5.95 9.39
CA LEU A 39 12.44 4.94 10.32
C LEU A 39 11.58 4.82 11.59
N HIS A 40 11.23 5.96 12.19
CA HIS A 40 10.38 6.00 13.38
C HIS A 40 8.93 5.56 13.08
N MET A 41 8.38 5.93 11.92
CA MET A 41 7.07 5.45 11.48
C MET A 41 7.07 3.93 11.29
N ALA A 42 8.08 3.36 10.64
CA ALA A 42 8.19 1.91 10.48
C ALA A 42 8.29 1.20 11.83
N HIS A 43 8.99 1.78 12.81
CA HIS A 43 9.08 1.24 14.16
C HIS A 43 7.75 1.34 14.90
N PHE A 44 7.07 2.49 14.84
CA PHE A 44 5.71 2.64 15.37
C PHE A 44 4.77 1.56 14.85
N LEU A 45 4.74 1.35 13.53
CA LEU A 45 3.87 0.36 12.90
C LEU A 45 4.15 -1.06 13.42
N GLU A 46 5.41 -1.45 13.52
CA GLU A 46 5.77 -2.76 14.05
C GLU A 46 5.28 -2.93 15.50
N LEU A 47 5.48 -1.92 16.35
CA LEU A 47 5.09 -1.99 17.75
C LEU A 47 3.58 -1.93 17.97
N ILE A 48 2.85 -1.10 17.22
CA ILE A 48 1.40 -0.95 17.41
C ILE A 48 0.65 -2.21 16.95
N PHE A 49 1.08 -2.86 15.86
CA PHE A 49 0.52 -4.14 15.47
C PHE A 49 0.88 -5.28 16.44
N LYS A 50 2.10 -5.28 17.02
CA LYS A 50 2.44 -6.18 18.12
C LYS A 50 1.58 -5.93 19.35
N TYR A 51 1.32 -4.68 19.69
CA TYR A 51 0.43 -4.32 20.79
C TYR A 51 -0.98 -4.87 20.56
N HIS A 52 -1.53 -4.73 19.36
CA HIS A 52 -2.83 -5.31 19.03
C HIS A 52 -2.84 -6.84 19.20
N VAL A 53 -1.82 -7.55 18.73
CA VAL A 53 -1.69 -9.01 18.94
C VAL A 53 -1.56 -9.34 20.44
N ALA A 54 -0.75 -8.57 21.18
CA ALA A 54 -0.55 -8.74 22.62
C ALA A 54 -1.86 -8.54 23.43
N SER A 55 -2.76 -7.66 22.96
CA SER A 55 -4.06 -7.42 23.61
C SER A 55 -4.96 -8.65 23.58
N LYS A 56 -4.80 -9.54 22.61
CA LYS A 56 -5.51 -10.84 22.56
C LYS A 56 -4.90 -11.82 23.56
N HIS A 57 -3.59 -11.95 23.57
CA HIS A 57 -2.84 -12.67 24.59
C HIS A 57 -1.35 -12.34 24.51
N LYS A 58 -0.75 -11.96 25.65
CA LYS A 58 0.66 -11.50 25.72
C LYS A 58 1.70 -12.48 25.16
N LEU A 59 1.44 -13.79 25.18
CA LEU A 59 2.37 -14.78 24.64
C LEU A 59 2.41 -14.83 23.11
N LEU A 60 1.40 -14.29 22.42
CA LEU A 60 1.30 -14.36 20.95
C LEU A 60 2.36 -13.50 20.24
N ILE A 61 2.99 -12.56 20.95
CA ILE A 61 4.09 -11.77 20.36
C ILE A 61 5.43 -12.51 20.32
N TYR A 62 5.55 -13.66 20.94
CA TYR A 62 6.80 -14.44 20.93
C TYR A 62 6.81 -15.48 19.82
N LYS A 63 7.99 -15.75 19.25
CA LYS A 63 8.18 -16.70 18.13
C LYS A 63 7.76 -18.12 18.45
N ASP A 64 7.96 -18.54 19.71
CA ASP A 64 7.63 -19.88 20.21
C ASP A 64 6.91 -19.79 21.56
N PRO A 65 5.61 -19.45 21.54
CA PRO A 65 4.83 -19.25 22.77
C PRO A 65 4.57 -20.54 23.56
N PHE A 66 4.79 -21.72 22.96
CA PHE A 66 4.57 -23.03 23.58
C PHE A 66 5.86 -23.68 24.06
N SER A 67 7.00 -23.00 23.94
CA SER A 67 8.28 -23.49 24.45
C SER A 67 8.25 -23.65 25.97
N GLN A 68 8.89 -24.71 26.49
CA GLN A 68 9.05 -24.92 27.94
C GLN A 68 9.78 -23.76 28.62
N LYS A 69 10.69 -23.10 27.89
CA LYS A 69 11.38 -21.87 28.31
C LYS A 69 11.17 -20.81 27.25
N LEU A 70 10.35 -19.83 27.61
CA LEU A 70 10.07 -18.70 26.74
C LEU A 70 11.34 -17.93 26.42
N ASN A 71 11.60 -17.63 25.15
CA ASN A 71 12.69 -16.76 24.73
C ASN A 71 12.12 -15.36 24.48
N GLU A 72 12.25 -14.48 25.46
CA GLU A 72 11.71 -13.12 25.42
C GLU A 72 12.40 -12.21 24.40
N ASP A 73 13.63 -12.54 23.99
CA ASP A 73 14.38 -11.79 22.96
C ASP A 73 13.87 -12.04 21.53
N LYS A 74 13.06 -13.09 21.33
CA LYS A 74 12.56 -13.48 20.01
C LYS A 74 11.08 -13.21 19.87
N THR A 75 10.74 -12.02 19.38
CA THR A 75 9.35 -11.63 19.07
C THR A 75 9.01 -11.80 17.59
N ILE A 76 7.72 -11.87 17.29
CA ILE A 76 7.20 -11.84 15.92
C ILE A 76 7.46 -10.46 15.29
N GLY A 77 7.54 -10.40 13.96
CA GLY A 77 7.64 -9.15 13.21
C GLY A 77 6.29 -8.66 12.69
N LEU A 78 6.30 -7.52 12.02
CA LEU A 78 5.12 -6.88 11.46
C LEU A 78 4.25 -7.83 10.61
N TRP A 79 4.88 -8.62 9.71
CA TRP A 79 4.14 -9.51 8.81
C TRP A 79 3.47 -10.68 9.52
N GLU A 80 4.04 -11.16 10.59
CA GLU A 80 3.44 -12.21 11.40
C GLU A 80 2.24 -11.66 12.17
N CYS A 81 2.30 -10.38 12.61
CA CYS A 81 1.15 -9.69 13.20
C CYS A 81 0.01 -9.52 12.18
N ILE A 82 0.31 -9.07 10.96
CA ILE A 82 -0.67 -8.90 9.88
C ILE A 82 -1.33 -10.23 9.53
N ASN A 83 -0.55 -11.31 9.40
CA ASN A 83 -1.09 -12.63 9.13
C ASN A 83 -2.00 -13.12 10.26
N PHE A 84 -1.61 -12.89 11.52
CA PHE A 84 -2.44 -13.22 12.68
C PHE A 84 -3.78 -12.49 12.62
N ILE A 85 -3.78 -11.18 12.40
CA ILE A 85 -4.98 -10.33 12.34
C ILE A 85 -5.92 -10.79 11.21
N ASN A 86 -5.39 -11.04 10.01
CA ASN A 86 -6.19 -11.52 8.88
C ASN A 86 -6.68 -12.96 9.04
N ASN A 87 -6.01 -13.79 9.84
CA ASN A 87 -6.48 -15.13 10.20
C ASN A 87 -7.60 -15.09 11.28
N GLU A 88 -7.55 -14.09 12.16
CA GLU A 88 -8.63 -13.87 13.15
C GLU A 88 -9.91 -13.40 12.46
N ASN A 89 -9.79 -12.41 11.57
CA ASN A 89 -10.89 -11.91 10.76
C ASN A 89 -10.40 -11.61 9.33
N SER A 90 -10.95 -12.30 8.35
CA SER A 90 -10.56 -12.15 6.95
C SER A 90 -10.70 -10.69 6.48
N ASN A 91 -9.70 -10.18 5.80
CA ASN A 91 -9.64 -8.83 5.21
C ASN A 91 -9.67 -7.65 6.21
N THR A 92 -9.33 -7.87 7.46
CA THR A 92 -9.19 -6.79 8.44
C THR A 92 -8.10 -5.80 8.03
N ILE A 93 -6.96 -6.30 7.55
CA ILE A 93 -5.93 -5.47 6.90
C ILE A 93 -6.21 -5.48 5.41
N SER A 94 -6.63 -4.34 4.88
CA SER A 94 -6.92 -4.18 3.45
C SER A 94 -5.68 -4.45 2.57
N SER A 95 -5.92 -4.77 1.29
CA SER A 95 -4.85 -4.95 0.31
C SER A 95 -3.98 -3.70 0.19
N ASP A 96 -4.60 -2.52 0.25
CA ASP A 96 -3.91 -1.24 0.07
C ASP A 96 -3.05 -0.89 1.28
N LEU A 97 -3.58 -1.04 2.51
CA LEU A 97 -2.77 -0.90 3.72
C LEU A 97 -1.58 -1.87 3.70
N LYS A 98 -1.78 -3.11 3.20
CA LYS A 98 -0.70 -4.09 3.08
C LYS A 98 0.39 -3.62 2.11
N LYS A 99 0.03 -3.06 0.95
CA LYS A 99 1.00 -2.49 -0.02
C LYS A 99 1.80 -1.35 0.61
N ASP A 100 1.14 -0.45 1.35
CA ASP A 100 1.81 0.66 2.03
C ASP A 100 2.78 0.18 3.10
N LEU A 101 2.41 -0.85 3.85
CA LEU A 101 3.30 -1.49 4.83
C LEU A 101 4.49 -2.18 4.13
N GLU A 102 4.31 -2.75 2.96
CA GLU A 102 5.40 -3.30 2.13
C GLU A 102 6.34 -2.19 1.64
N TRP A 103 5.77 -1.10 1.17
CA TRP A 103 6.54 0.06 0.72
C TRP A 103 7.42 0.62 1.85
N ILE A 104 6.86 0.90 3.02
CA ILE A 104 7.64 1.47 4.13
C ILE A 104 8.73 0.51 4.62
N LYS A 105 8.44 -0.80 4.63
CA LYS A 105 9.45 -1.83 4.94
C LYS A 105 10.59 -1.83 3.94
N LYS A 106 10.30 -1.77 2.65
CA LYS A 106 11.29 -1.70 1.58
C LYS A 106 12.14 -0.44 1.71
N LEU A 107 11.49 0.71 1.94
CA LEU A 107 12.18 1.99 2.11
C LEU A 107 13.08 2.00 3.35
N ARG A 108 12.59 1.49 4.50
CA ARG A 108 13.39 1.32 5.72
C ARG A 108 14.62 0.46 5.46
N ASN A 109 14.47 -0.70 4.81
CA ASN A 109 15.59 -1.59 4.52
C ASN A 109 16.63 -0.91 3.60
N ASN A 110 16.19 -0.14 2.60
CA ASN A 110 17.08 0.62 1.74
C ASN A 110 17.86 1.68 2.54
N ILE A 111 17.18 2.39 3.44
CA ILE A 111 17.79 3.40 4.31
C ILE A 111 18.86 2.80 5.23
N GLU A 112 18.58 1.61 5.80
CA GLU A 112 19.48 0.98 6.79
C GLU A 112 20.69 0.29 6.14
N HIS A 113 20.54 -0.26 4.92
CA HIS A 113 21.52 -1.18 4.37
C HIS A 113 22.18 -0.73 3.06
N HIS A 114 21.63 0.28 2.36
CA HIS A 114 22.08 0.65 1.03
C HIS A 114 22.16 2.16 0.81
N LYS A 115 22.81 2.56 -0.30
CA LYS A 115 22.63 3.90 -0.83
C LYS A 115 21.20 4.00 -1.36
N PHE A 116 20.42 4.96 -0.86
CA PHE A 116 19.04 5.17 -1.27
C PHE A 116 18.83 6.57 -1.85
N THR A 117 17.87 6.66 -2.73
CA THR A 117 17.30 7.91 -3.23
C THR A 117 15.88 8.00 -2.69
N MET A 118 15.47 9.17 -2.27
CA MET A 118 14.15 9.41 -1.68
C MET A 118 13.53 10.60 -2.39
N ASP A 119 12.36 10.38 -2.98
CA ASP A 119 11.49 11.47 -3.41
C ASP A 119 10.69 11.96 -2.20
N VAL A 120 10.83 13.24 -1.90
CA VAL A 120 10.19 13.85 -0.72
C VAL A 120 8.67 13.88 -0.89
N ALA A 121 8.17 14.14 -2.12
CA ALA A 121 6.74 14.18 -2.40
C ALA A 121 6.11 12.80 -2.22
N GLU A 122 6.76 11.74 -2.75
CA GLU A 122 6.35 10.35 -2.56
C GLU A 122 6.31 9.96 -1.08
N VAL A 123 7.34 10.33 -0.31
CA VAL A 123 7.42 10.03 1.12
C VAL A 123 6.29 10.73 1.89
N ARG A 124 6.08 12.04 1.67
CA ARG A 124 5.00 12.79 2.31
C ARG A 124 3.65 12.14 2.05
N PHE A 125 3.39 11.87 0.79
CA PHE A 125 2.14 11.27 0.33
C PHE A 125 1.89 9.88 0.95
N THR A 126 2.88 8.99 0.88
CA THR A 126 2.73 7.62 1.38
C THR A 126 2.66 7.58 2.90
N LEU A 127 3.41 8.42 3.60
CA LEU A 127 3.28 8.53 5.06
C LEU A 127 1.89 9.03 5.48
N GLY A 128 1.31 10.00 4.76
CA GLY A 128 -0.04 10.49 5.03
C GLY A 128 -1.10 9.40 4.83
N ARG A 129 -1.03 8.66 3.71
CA ARG A 129 -1.93 7.54 3.42
C ARG A 129 -1.82 6.42 4.46
N LEU A 130 -0.60 5.98 4.72
CA LEU A 130 -0.30 4.92 5.69
C LEU A 130 -0.79 5.28 7.08
N PHE A 131 -0.53 6.50 7.51
CA PHE A 131 -0.94 6.99 8.80
C PHE A 131 -2.46 6.99 8.95
N ARG A 132 -3.18 7.50 7.95
CA ARG A 132 -4.65 7.50 7.92
C ARG A 132 -5.19 6.06 8.01
N SER A 133 -4.70 5.17 7.15
CA SER A 133 -5.18 3.77 7.13
C SER A 133 -4.93 3.03 8.44
N VAL A 134 -3.80 3.32 9.11
CA VAL A 134 -3.51 2.74 10.43
C VAL A 134 -4.41 3.34 11.51
N MET A 135 -4.72 4.63 11.45
CA MET A 135 -5.65 5.25 12.39
C MET A 135 -7.07 4.73 12.22
N GLU A 136 -7.54 4.55 10.99
CA GLU A 136 -8.82 3.91 10.67
C GLU A 136 -8.86 2.48 11.26
N PHE A 137 -7.82 1.67 11.01
CA PHE A 137 -7.69 0.34 11.59
C PHE A 137 -7.75 0.35 13.12
N LEU A 138 -7.01 1.25 13.77
CA LEU A 138 -6.99 1.32 15.24
C LEU A 138 -8.34 1.74 15.81
N ASN A 139 -9.02 2.69 15.19
CA ASN A 139 -10.35 3.15 15.59
C ASN A 139 -11.44 2.07 15.42
N GLU A 140 -11.34 1.25 14.36
CA GLU A 140 -12.33 0.20 14.07
C GLU A 140 -12.11 -1.09 14.88
N HIS A 141 -10.85 -1.41 15.19
CA HIS A 141 -10.49 -2.73 15.73
C HIS A 141 -9.87 -2.69 17.13
N THR A 142 -9.68 -1.49 17.70
CA THR A 142 -9.13 -1.33 19.05
C THR A 142 -9.91 -0.26 19.83
N GLU A 143 -9.77 -0.27 21.15
CA GLU A 143 -10.27 0.82 22.02
C GLU A 143 -9.22 1.94 22.21
N LEU A 144 -8.12 1.88 21.46
CA LEU A 144 -6.99 2.80 21.59
C LEU A 144 -7.25 4.08 20.80
N ASP A 145 -7.43 5.17 21.52
CA ASP A 145 -7.49 6.52 20.96
C ASP A 145 -6.08 7.13 20.90
N VAL A 146 -5.38 6.88 19.79
CA VAL A 146 -3.99 7.37 19.59
C VAL A 146 -3.93 8.89 19.58
N GLU A 147 -4.98 9.59 19.11
CA GLU A 147 -4.98 11.05 19.04
C GLU A 147 -4.84 11.71 20.43
N ARG A 148 -5.31 11.05 21.49
CA ARG A 148 -5.14 11.54 22.86
C ARG A 148 -3.70 11.50 23.35
N HIS A 149 -2.90 10.64 22.76
CA HIS A 149 -1.49 10.43 23.12
C HIS A 149 -0.53 11.29 22.28
N ILE A 150 -1.02 11.90 21.18
CA ILE A 150 -0.19 12.79 20.35
C ILE A 150 -0.07 14.16 21.05
N PRO A 151 1.17 14.66 21.25
CA PRO A 151 1.37 15.99 21.78
C PRO A 151 0.64 17.06 20.96
N LEU A 152 0.04 18.04 21.63
CA LEU A 152 -0.80 19.05 20.99
C LEU A 152 -0.08 19.81 19.85
N GLN A 153 1.22 20.04 20.01
CA GLN A 153 2.06 20.69 19.01
C GLN A 153 2.22 19.88 17.73
N MET A 154 2.09 18.55 17.81
CA MET A 154 2.23 17.63 16.65
C MET A 154 0.89 17.30 15.99
N LYS A 155 -0.24 17.66 16.62
CA LYS A 155 -1.58 17.42 16.02
C LYS A 155 -1.74 18.12 14.69
N LYS A 156 -1.16 19.31 14.54
CA LYS A 156 -1.23 20.06 13.28
C LYS A 156 -0.52 19.35 12.13
N SER A 157 0.66 18.78 12.37
CA SER A 157 1.40 18.01 11.36
C SER A 157 0.64 16.73 10.99
N PHE A 158 -0.01 16.12 11.97
CA PHE A 158 -0.91 14.99 11.83
C PHE A 158 -2.12 15.32 10.94
N GLU A 159 -2.81 16.43 11.21
CA GLU A 159 -3.98 16.90 10.44
C GLU A 159 -3.58 17.21 8.99
N ILE A 160 -2.47 17.93 8.78
CA ILE A 160 -1.98 18.27 7.44
C ILE A 160 -1.70 17.00 6.61
N LEU A 161 -1.01 16.02 7.17
CA LEU A 161 -0.72 14.75 6.49
C LEU A 161 -2.00 14.02 6.06
N SER A 162 -2.98 13.97 6.97
CA SER A 162 -4.26 13.31 6.75
C SER A 162 -5.10 14.07 5.69
N ASP A 163 -5.13 15.39 5.77
CA ASP A 163 -5.95 16.25 4.89
C ASP A 163 -5.38 16.39 3.49
N GLU A 164 -4.05 16.51 3.33
CA GLU A 164 -3.39 16.57 2.01
C GLU A 164 -3.67 15.30 1.20
N TYR A 165 -3.59 14.15 1.84
CA TYR A 165 -3.93 12.89 1.19
C TYR A 165 -5.40 12.86 0.76
N ALA A 166 -6.32 13.18 1.66
CA ALA A 166 -7.75 13.20 1.35
C ALA A 166 -8.09 14.18 0.22
N PHE A 167 -7.47 15.36 0.22
CA PHE A 167 -7.64 16.34 -0.86
C PHE A 167 -7.11 15.83 -2.20
N SER A 168 -5.94 15.17 -2.20
CA SER A 168 -5.34 14.61 -3.41
C SER A 168 -6.20 13.50 -4.00
N VAL A 169 -6.72 12.58 -3.18
CA VAL A 169 -7.66 11.53 -3.61
C VAL A 169 -8.93 12.13 -4.22
N GLN A 170 -9.55 13.10 -3.53
CA GLN A 170 -10.76 13.75 -4.04
C GLN A 170 -10.53 14.50 -5.36
N THR A 171 -9.36 15.08 -5.51
CA THR A 171 -8.96 15.77 -6.75
C THR A 171 -8.79 14.76 -7.90
N ALA A 172 -8.14 13.63 -7.63
CA ALA A 172 -7.97 12.55 -8.61
C ALA A 172 -9.31 11.93 -9.03
N ILE A 173 -10.21 11.67 -8.07
CA ILE A 173 -11.56 11.16 -8.35
C ILE A 173 -12.33 12.14 -9.25
N LYS A 174 -12.33 13.44 -8.92
CA LYS A 174 -13.00 14.46 -9.77
C LYS A 174 -12.43 14.52 -11.17
N LYS A 175 -11.12 14.34 -11.33
CA LYS A 175 -10.46 14.28 -12.64
C LYS A 175 -10.90 13.01 -13.40
N ALA A 176 -10.95 11.87 -12.75
CA ALA A 176 -11.43 10.62 -13.32
C ALA A 176 -12.92 10.73 -13.75
N ASP A 177 -13.79 11.28 -12.89
CA ASP A 177 -15.20 11.51 -13.19
C ASP A 177 -15.42 12.45 -14.39
N LYS A 178 -14.50 13.39 -14.60
CA LYS A 178 -14.54 14.28 -15.77
C LYS A 178 -14.19 13.52 -17.04
N ILE A 179 -13.10 12.74 -17.02
CA ILE A 179 -12.65 11.93 -18.16
C ILE A 179 -13.73 10.92 -18.56
N GLU A 180 -14.34 10.24 -17.58
CA GLU A 180 -15.44 9.30 -17.83
C GLU A 180 -16.63 9.96 -18.50
N ARG A 181 -17.03 11.17 -18.08
CA ARG A 181 -18.12 11.94 -18.72
C ARG A 181 -17.78 12.42 -20.13
N GLU A 182 -16.52 12.72 -20.41
CA GLU A 182 -16.05 13.16 -21.73
C GLU A 182 -15.93 12.00 -22.72
N ASN A 183 -15.84 10.76 -22.22
CA ASN A 183 -15.74 9.52 -22.99
C ASN A 183 -16.88 8.56 -22.64
N PRO A 184 -18.14 8.89 -22.94
CA PRO A 184 -19.26 8.01 -22.60
C PRO A 184 -19.16 6.68 -23.35
N VAL A 185 -19.26 5.55 -22.62
CA VAL A 185 -19.39 4.22 -23.22
C VAL A 185 -20.76 4.13 -23.91
N ASP A 186 -20.78 3.67 -25.14
CA ASP A 186 -22.04 3.27 -25.76
C ASP A 186 -22.50 1.93 -25.12
N CYS A 187 -23.40 2.05 -24.13
CA CYS A 187 -23.93 0.90 -23.39
C CYS A 187 -24.68 -0.11 -24.27
N MET A 188 -24.86 0.17 -25.56
CA MET A 188 -25.48 -0.71 -26.55
C MET A 188 -24.45 -1.57 -27.29
N ALA A 189 -23.15 -1.28 -27.18
CA ALA A 189 -22.12 -2.13 -27.77
C ALA A 189 -21.93 -3.37 -26.90
N PHE A 190 -21.97 -4.56 -27.50
CA PHE A 190 -21.80 -5.85 -26.81
C PHE A 190 -20.39 -6.01 -26.21
N ASP A 191 -19.45 -5.14 -26.62
CA ASP A 191 -18.04 -5.06 -26.18
C ASP A 191 -17.73 -3.70 -25.53
N ALA A 192 -18.66 -3.16 -24.72
CA ALA A 192 -18.43 -1.90 -24.02
C ALA A 192 -17.25 -2.05 -23.05
N GLU A 193 -16.08 -1.60 -23.49
CA GLU A 193 -14.88 -1.53 -22.66
C GLU A 193 -15.16 -0.60 -21.47
N SER A 194 -14.87 -1.04 -20.26
CA SER A 194 -14.96 -0.17 -19.10
C SER A 194 -13.96 0.97 -19.26
N ILE A 195 -14.40 2.21 -19.02
CA ILE A 195 -13.55 3.39 -19.15
C ILE A 195 -12.72 3.63 -17.89
N ARG A 196 -13.06 2.93 -16.80
CA ARG A 196 -12.49 3.17 -15.48
C ARG A 196 -12.31 1.85 -14.73
N PHE A 197 -11.16 1.74 -14.05
CA PHE A 197 -10.76 0.56 -13.29
C PHE A 197 -10.19 0.97 -11.94
N ASP A 198 -10.12 0.00 -11.02
CA ASP A 198 -9.32 0.14 -9.81
C ASP A 198 -7.83 0.11 -10.17
N CYS A 199 -7.08 1.06 -9.64
CA CYS A 199 -5.63 1.09 -9.86
C CYS A 199 -4.95 0.06 -8.94
N PRO A 200 -4.19 -0.91 -9.46
CA PRO A 200 -3.54 -1.93 -8.63
C PRO A 200 -2.45 -1.37 -7.72
N GLU A 201 -1.90 -0.18 -8.04
CA GLU A 201 -0.84 0.44 -7.24
C GLU A 201 -1.36 1.24 -6.06
N CYS A 202 -2.42 2.05 -6.25
CA CYS A 202 -2.94 2.91 -5.20
C CYS A 202 -4.30 2.48 -4.64
N GLY A 203 -4.95 1.47 -5.22
CA GLY A 203 -6.24 0.95 -4.80
C GLY A 203 -7.45 1.86 -5.07
N HIS A 204 -7.24 3.01 -5.73
CA HIS A 204 -8.33 3.92 -6.03
C HIS A 204 -8.97 3.63 -7.38
N TYR A 205 -10.28 3.80 -7.46
CA TYR A 205 -11.04 3.73 -8.71
C TYR A 205 -10.78 4.98 -9.56
N THR A 206 -9.54 5.09 -10.08
CA THR A 206 -9.01 6.30 -10.76
C THR A 206 -8.15 5.98 -11.98
N LEU A 207 -8.06 4.72 -12.41
CA LEU A 207 -7.39 4.30 -13.64
C LEU A 207 -8.37 4.50 -14.80
N VAL A 208 -8.13 5.49 -15.65
CA VAL A 208 -9.03 5.94 -16.72
C VAL A 208 -8.32 5.99 -18.06
N ILE A 209 -9.10 6.06 -19.14
CA ILE A 209 -8.56 6.18 -20.50
C ILE A 209 -7.61 7.39 -20.61
N ASN A 210 -6.43 7.12 -21.18
CA ASN A 210 -5.42 8.12 -21.55
C ASN A 210 -4.71 7.68 -22.82
N ASN A 211 -5.00 8.32 -23.93
CA ASN A 211 -4.44 8.00 -25.23
C ASN A 211 -2.93 8.27 -25.36
N GLU A 212 -2.33 8.98 -24.39
CA GLU A 212 -0.89 9.29 -24.37
C GLU A 212 -0.10 8.22 -23.60
N SER A 213 -0.77 7.35 -22.84
CA SER A 213 -0.12 6.28 -22.07
C SER A 213 0.20 5.05 -22.93
N SER A 214 1.15 4.25 -22.48
CA SER A 214 1.60 3.03 -23.16
C SER A 214 0.50 1.97 -23.27
N THR A 215 -0.44 1.98 -22.33
CA THR A 215 -1.53 0.99 -22.22
C THR A 215 -2.88 1.51 -22.70
N GLY A 216 -2.98 2.81 -23.01
CA GLY A 216 -4.23 3.50 -23.27
C GLY A 216 -4.97 3.93 -21.98
N TYR A 217 -4.38 3.70 -20.81
CA TYR A 217 -4.93 4.04 -19.50
C TYR A 217 -3.88 4.66 -18.59
N CYS A 218 -4.29 5.54 -17.70
CA CYS A 218 -3.43 6.12 -16.68
C CYS A 218 -4.24 6.45 -15.42
N CYS A 219 -3.67 6.16 -14.27
CA CYS A 219 -4.24 6.50 -12.99
C CYS A 219 -4.12 8.01 -12.73
N THR A 220 -5.24 8.69 -12.50
CA THR A 220 -5.24 10.15 -12.23
C THR A 220 -4.64 10.51 -10.88
N PHE A 221 -4.32 9.52 -10.04
CA PHE A 221 -3.82 9.69 -8.70
C PHE A 221 -2.31 9.40 -8.57
N CYS A 222 -1.82 8.29 -9.10
CA CYS A 222 -0.43 7.85 -8.95
C CYS A 222 0.31 7.65 -10.27
N ASP A 223 -0.31 8.05 -11.38
CA ASP A 223 0.22 7.96 -12.75
C ASP A 223 0.58 6.52 -13.20
N ASN A 224 0.12 5.49 -12.48
CA ASN A 224 0.29 4.10 -12.90
C ASN A 224 -0.51 3.84 -14.19
N GLU A 225 0.10 3.13 -15.15
CA GLU A 225 -0.50 2.79 -16.43
C GLU A 225 -0.85 1.31 -16.56
N GLU A 226 -0.42 0.46 -15.63
CA GLU A 226 -0.51 -0.99 -15.74
C GLU A 226 -1.62 -1.56 -14.83
N SER A 227 -2.38 -2.51 -15.38
CA SER A 227 -3.30 -3.37 -14.61
C SER A 227 -3.63 -4.61 -15.43
N ASP A 228 -3.75 -5.75 -14.75
CA ASP A 228 -4.19 -7.02 -15.34
C ASP A 228 -5.67 -6.98 -15.77
N GLU A 229 -6.46 -6.05 -15.24
CA GLU A 229 -7.88 -5.87 -15.57
C GLU A 229 -8.11 -5.06 -16.84
N LEU A 230 -7.07 -4.41 -17.39
CA LEU A 230 -7.19 -3.61 -18.60
C LEU A 230 -7.46 -4.47 -19.84
N PRO A 231 -8.21 -3.94 -20.82
CA PRO A 231 -8.39 -4.60 -22.09
C PRO A 231 -7.06 -4.74 -22.83
N GLY A 232 -6.89 -5.84 -23.50
CA GLY A 232 -5.75 -6.16 -24.37
C GLY A 232 -6.20 -6.94 -25.58
N TYR A 233 -5.28 -7.17 -26.52
CA TYR A 233 -5.57 -7.86 -27.76
C TYR A 233 -4.59 -9.01 -27.97
N CYS A 234 -5.09 -10.11 -28.54
CA CYS A 234 -4.23 -11.19 -28.99
C CYS A 234 -3.56 -10.79 -30.31
N ASP A 235 -2.23 -10.77 -30.36
CA ASP A 235 -1.46 -10.39 -31.56
C ASP A 235 -1.65 -11.40 -32.73
N ILE A 236 -2.11 -12.62 -32.42
CA ILE A 236 -2.30 -13.67 -33.45
C ILE A 236 -3.68 -13.58 -34.11
N CYS A 237 -4.75 -13.42 -33.32
CA CYS A 237 -6.13 -13.49 -33.85
C CYS A 237 -6.94 -12.19 -33.70
N GLY A 238 -6.39 -11.18 -33.04
CA GLY A 238 -7.06 -9.89 -32.82
C GLY A 238 -8.20 -9.93 -31.81
N THR A 239 -8.42 -11.06 -31.12
CA THR A 239 -9.49 -11.14 -30.11
C THR A 239 -9.16 -10.27 -28.91
N THR A 240 -10.13 -9.49 -28.45
CA THR A 240 -10.05 -8.74 -27.20
C THR A 240 -10.11 -9.70 -26.00
N ALA A 241 -9.27 -9.47 -25.02
CA ALA A 241 -9.22 -10.19 -23.75
C ALA A 241 -8.76 -9.24 -22.64
N ILE A 242 -8.89 -9.65 -21.39
CA ILE A 242 -8.28 -8.95 -20.26
C ILE A 242 -6.77 -9.22 -20.28
N ARG A 243 -5.92 -8.21 -20.02
CA ARG A 243 -4.47 -8.36 -20.05
C ARG A 243 -3.95 -9.50 -19.19
N GLY A 244 -4.52 -9.69 -17.99
CA GLY A 244 -4.18 -10.80 -17.09
C GLY A 244 -4.52 -12.19 -17.62
N GLU A 245 -5.34 -12.30 -18.69
CA GLU A 245 -5.69 -13.56 -19.36
C GLU A 245 -4.83 -13.83 -20.60
N LEU A 246 -3.98 -12.89 -20.99
CA LEU A 246 -3.06 -13.04 -22.12
C LEU A 246 -1.74 -13.66 -21.67
N ASP A 247 -1.20 -14.55 -22.48
CA ASP A 247 0.13 -15.10 -22.33
C ASP A 247 1.14 -14.27 -23.13
N TYR A 248 2.16 -13.76 -22.46
CA TYR A 248 3.20 -12.95 -23.07
C TYR A 248 4.42 -13.78 -23.44
N TRP A 249 4.72 -13.86 -24.71
CA TRP A 249 5.81 -14.65 -25.26
C TRP A 249 6.91 -13.74 -25.78
N LEU A 250 8.14 -13.94 -25.30
CA LEU A 250 9.31 -13.27 -25.86
C LEU A 250 9.68 -13.98 -27.16
N ILE A 251 9.51 -13.29 -28.27
CA ILE A 251 9.99 -13.72 -29.61
C ILE A 251 11.34 -13.09 -29.90
N GLU A 252 11.95 -13.43 -31.06
CA GLU A 252 13.27 -12.93 -31.45
C GLU A 252 13.35 -11.40 -31.36
N ASP A 253 14.51 -10.87 -31.00
CA ASP A 253 14.84 -9.42 -30.89
C ASP A 253 14.14 -8.66 -29.75
N GLY A 254 13.66 -9.33 -28.70
CA GLY A 254 13.08 -8.67 -27.52
C GLY A 254 11.65 -8.19 -27.73
N ILE A 255 10.99 -8.58 -28.81
CA ILE A 255 9.58 -8.31 -29.07
C ILE A 255 8.74 -9.27 -28.19
N VAL A 256 7.77 -8.72 -27.48
CA VAL A 256 6.79 -9.48 -26.68
C VAL A 256 5.51 -9.58 -27.48
N GLU A 257 5.01 -10.81 -27.64
CA GLU A 257 3.77 -11.13 -28.34
C GLU A 257 2.72 -11.60 -27.33
N ALA A 258 1.56 -10.96 -27.30
CA ALA A 258 0.44 -11.31 -26.46
C ALA A 258 -0.46 -12.35 -27.14
N ARG A 259 -0.74 -13.47 -26.48
CA ARG A 259 -1.55 -14.57 -27.03
C ARG A 259 -2.72 -14.89 -26.10
N CYS A 260 -3.92 -15.02 -26.66
CA CYS A 260 -5.07 -15.53 -25.93
C CYS A 260 -4.93 -17.04 -25.65
N TYR A 261 -5.77 -17.57 -24.76
CA TYR A 261 -5.82 -18.98 -24.40
C TYR A 261 -5.78 -19.94 -25.59
N TYR A 262 -6.51 -19.64 -26.68
CA TYR A 262 -6.53 -20.45 -27.88
C TYR A 262 -5.23 -20.37 -28.70
N CYS A 263 -4.64 -19.21 -28.80
CA CYS A 263 -3.43 -18.98 -29.60
C CYS A 263 -2.14 -19.33 -28.85
N SER A 264 -2.18 -19.40 -27.53
CA SER A 264 -1.03 -19.80 -26.68
C SER A 264 -0.74 -21.32 -26.71
N GLY A 265 -1.67 -22.12 -27.25
CA GLY A 265 -1.58 -23.58 -27.24
C GLY A 265 -2.17 -24.26 -26.00
N LYS A 266 -2.52 -23.53 -24.97
CA LYS A 266 -3.12 -24.06 -23.72
C LYS A 266 -4.42 -24.83 -23.99
N TYR A 267 -5.26 -24.35 -24.90
CA TYR A 267 -6.49 -25.05 -25.30
C TYR A 267 -6.27 -26.47 -25.79
N HIS A 268 -5.16 -26.73 -26.48
CA HIS A 268 -4.84 -28.06 -26.98
C HIS A 268 -4.27 -28.94 -25.87
N ALA A 269 -3.46 -28.39 -24.98
CA ALA A 269 -2.92 -29.11 -23.83
C ALA A 269 -4.01 -29.57 -22.86
N ASP A 270 -4.99 -28.70 -22.56
CA ASP A 270 -6.11 -29.02 -21.65
C ASP A 270 -7.14 -30.03 -22.24
N LYS A 271 -7.08 -30.29 -23.54
CA LYS A 271 -7.94 -31.31 -24.21
C LYS A 271 -7.38 -32.71 -24.19
N ASP A 272 -6.08 -32.83 -23.97
CA ASP A 272 -5.35 -34.11 -24.00
C ASP A 272 -5.19 -34.73 -22.60
N ASP A 273 -5.65 -34.03 -21.52
CA ASP A 273 -5.80 -34.53 -20.17
C ASP A 273 -7.27 -34.95 -19.89
#